data_1e0cadc1828cc70e82181a24f75c0de1
#
_entry.id   1e0cadc1828cc70e82181a24f75c0de1
#
_cell.length_a   1.000
_cell.length_b   1.000
_cell.length_c   1.000
_cell.angle_alpha   90.00
_cell.angle_beta   90.00
_cell.angle_gamma   90.00
#
_symmetry.space_group_name_H-M   'P 1'
#
loop_
_entity.id
_entity.type
_entity.pdbx_description
1 polymer ?
#
loop_
_entity_poly.entity_id
_entity_poly.type
_entity_poly.pdbx_seq_one_letter_code
_entity_poly.pdbx_strand_id
1 'polypeptide(L)'
;MNPHPQRKPPVRRGRSAAVRRLATSAVLSALGVVFLGVGALVEVLDLTAALAASLVILLLREVYGTREALLAYVVTAVLGILLLPHSAAGWVFLALTGYYPILRPLLLRLPRLFAVAVRLVLVAFLLLVFAAAVYVLLLGGEGSFLGAIGYLFGFTTGHPLALLLGVGVAYLCFFIYDLMLGRLLLLYRLRWRRRVERWMRP
;
A
#
# COMPACT_ATOMS: atom_id res chain seq x y z
N MET A 1 -33.60 -44.85 -35.88
CA MET A 1 -33.44 -43.38 -35.78
C MET A 1 -32.96 -43.08 -34.39
N ASN A 2 -31.62 -42.86 -34.21
CA ASN A 2 -31.03 -42.58 -32.90
C ASN A 2 -31.03 -41.06 -32.68
N PRO A 3 -31.62 -40.53 -31.59
CA PRO A 3 -31.57 -39.10 -31.33
C PRO A 3 -30.16 -38.69 -30.95
N HIS A 4 -29.58 -37.76 -31.72
CA HIS A 4 -28.30 -37.14 -31.40
C HIS A 4 -28.31 -36.56 -30.00
N PRO A 5 -27.33 -36.87 -29.12
CA PRO A 5 -27.22 -36.23 -27.82
C PRO A 5 -26.91 -34.75 -28.05
N GLN A 6 -27.85 -33.88 -27.69
CA GLN A 6 -27.63 -32.43 -27.68
C GLN A 6 -26.48 -32.11 -26.73
N ARG A 7 -25.33 -31.71 -27.27
CA ARG A 7 -24.23 -31.16 -26.53
C ARG A 7 -24.71 -29.90 -25.85
N LYS A 8 -24.93 -29.96 -24.54
CA LYS A 8 -25.19 -28.78 -23.73
C LYS A 8 -24.03 -27.77 -23.94
N PRO A 9 -24.33 -26.48 -24.24
CA PRO A 9 -23.31 -25.48 -24.47
C PRO A 9 -22.42 -25.36 -23.21
N PRO A 10 -21.09 -25.16 -23.35
CA PRO A 10 -20.20 -25.08 -22.23
C PRO A 10 -20.61 -23.90 -21.34
N VAL A 11 -20.91 -24.23 -20.09
CA VAL A 11 -21.47 -23.34 -19.09
C VAL A 11 -20.57 -22.10 -18.90
N ARG A 12 -21.17 -20.92 -19.01
CA ARG A 12 -20.59 -19.56 -18.79
C ARG A 12 -20.00 -19.30 -17.38
N ARG A 13 -19.59 -20.35 -16.66
CA ARG A 13 -19.04 -20.24 -15.28
C ARG A 13 -17.78 -19.40 -15.16
N GLY A 14 -16.91 -19.39 -16.18
CA GLY A 14 -15.67 -18.59 -16.13
C GLY A 14 -15.90 -17.09 -16.23
N ARG A 15 -16.92 -16.66 -16.98
CA ARG A 15 -17.20 -15.23 -17.19
C ARG A 15 -17.83 -14.58 -15.95
N SER A 16 -18.70 -15.29 -15.25
CA SER A 16 -19.30 -14.81 -14.00
C SER A 16 -18.28 -14.71 -12.87
N ALA A 17 -17.34 -15.64 -12.78
CA ALA A 17 -16.26 -15.59 -11.79
C ALA A 17 -15.28 -14.42 -12.05
N ALA A 18 -14.95 -14.14 -13.32
CA ALA A 18 -14.09 -13.00 -13.68
C ALA A 18 -14.78 -11.66 -13.37
N VAL A 19 -16.05 -11.50 -13.70
CA VAL A 19 -16.84 -10.30 -13.39
C VAL A 19 -16.92 -10.08 -11.88
N ARG A 20 -17.16 -11.12 -11.10
CA ARG A 20 -17.21 -11.04 -9.65
C ARG A 20 -15.87 -10.63 -9.02
N ARG A 21 -14.73 -11.17 -9.54
CA ARG A 21 -13.39 -10.75 -9.10
C ARG A 21 -13.18 -9.27 -9.37
N LEU A 22 -13.51 -8.81 -10.58
CA LEU A 22 -13.38 -7.41 -10.95
C LEU A 22 -14.25 -6.50 -10.07
N ALA A 23 -15.51 -6.87 -9.85
CA ALA A 23 -16.42 -6.11 -8.99
C ALA A 23 -15.91 -6.03 -7.54
N THR A 24 -15.44 -7.15 -6.98
CA THR A 24 -14.90 -7.15 -5.60
C THR A 24 -13.61 -6.34 -5.49
N SER A 25 -12.71 -6.42 -6.47
CA SER A 25 -11.48 -5.62 -6.46
C SER A 25 -11.79 -4.13 -6.62
N ALA A 26 -12.78 -3.75 -7.43
CA ALA A 26 -13.22 -2.37 -7.57
C ALA A 26 -13.80 -1.81 -6.27
N VAL A 27 -14.69 -2.56 -5.60
CA VAL A 27 -15.26 -2.15 -4.30
C VAL A 27 -14.18 -2.00 -3.23
N LEU A 28 -13.22 -2.93 -3.18
CA LEU A 28 -12.12 -2.85 -2.24
C LEU A 28 -11.17 -1.67 -2.56
N SER A 29 -10.89 -1.41 -3.85
CA SER A 29 -10.11 -0.22 -4.23
C SER A 29 -10.83 1.07 -3.83
N ALA A 30 -12.15 1.15 -4.03
CA ALA A 30 -12.96 2.29 -3.58
C ALA A 30 -12.89 2.46 -2.05
N LEU A 31 -12.93 1.35 -1.29
CA LEU A 31 -12.74 1.38 0.16
C LEU A 31 -11.35 1.92 0.54
N GLY A 32 -10.31 1.53 -0.20
CA GLY A 32 -8.96 2.08 -0.03
C GLY A 32 -8.93 3.61 -0.23
N VAL A 33 -9.60 4.11 -1.28
CA VAL A 33 -9.72 5.57 -1.52
C VAL A 33 -10.49 6.27 -0.40
N VAL A 34 -11.55 5.65 0.12
CA VAL A 34 -12.30 6.19 1.27
C VAL A 34 -11.42 6.31 2.51
N PHE A 35 -10.57 5.31 2.79
CA PHE A 35 -9.61 5.42 3.90
C PHE A 35 -8.64 6.59 3.70
N LEU A 36 -8.11 6.77 2.48
CA LEU A 36 -7.26 7.92 2.17
C LEU A 36 -8.01 9.24 2.35
N GLY A 37 -9.30 9.28 1.97
CA GLY A 37 -10.16 10.45 2.16
C GLY A 37 -10.39 10.80 3.63
N VAL A 38 -10.55 9.81 4.49
CA VAL A 38 -10.65 10.03 5.95
C VAL A 38 -9.34 10.61 6.49
N GLY A 39 -8.19 10.15 6.03
CA GLY A 39 -6.89 10.75 6.36
C GLY A 39 -6.83 12.22 5.96
N ALA A 40 -7.22 12.53 4.72
CA ALA A 40 -7.21 13.90 4.22
C ALA A 40 -8.09 14.89 5.00
N LEU A 41 -9.14 14.39 5.67
CA LEU A 41 -10.01 15.22 6.52
C LEU A 41 -9.36 15.53 7.88
N VAL A 42 -8.48 14.65 8.35
CA VAL A 42 -7.83 14.78 9.66
C VAL A 42 -6.34 14.53 9.47
N GLU A 43 -5.55 15.58 9.32
CA GLU A 43 -4.11 15.53 9.00
C GLU A 43 -3.31 14.57 9.90
N VAL A 44 -3.67 14.46 11.19
CA VAL A 44 -3.02 13.54 12.14
C VAL A 44 -3.24 12.07 11.75
N LEU A 45 -4.30 11.76 11.00
CA LEU A 45 -4.64 10.40 10.57
C LEU A 45 -4.06 10.00 9.21
N ASP A 46 -3.36 10.88 8.52
CA ASP A 46 -2.81 10.64 7.18
C ASP A 46 -2.01 9.33 7.10
N LEU A 47 -1.10 9.11 8.03
CA LEU A 47 -0.29 7.90 8.06
C LEU A 47 -1.12 6.65 8.36
N THR A 48 -2.03 6.74 9.33
CA THR A 48 -2.91 5.61 9.71
C THR A 48 -3.89 5.26 8.60
N ALA A 49 -4.40 6.25 7.88
CA ALA A 49 -5.27 6.08 6.72
C ALA A 49 -4.54 5.38 5.57
N ALA A 50 -3.30 5.80 5.26
CA ALA A 50 -2.47 5.14 4.27
C ALA A 50 -2.16 3.68 4.65
N LEU A 51 -1.91 3.41 5.94
CA LEU A 51 -1.75 2.06 6.46
C LEU A 51 -3.03 1.23 6.33
N ALA A 52 -4.20 1.80 6.66
CA ALA A 52 -5.49 1.13 6.51
C ALA A 52 -5.78 0.78 5.05
N ALA A 53 -5.54 1.71 4.11
CA ALA A 53 -5.65 1.46 2.68
C ALA A 53 -4.71 0.34 2.21
N SER A 54 -3.50 0.24 2.76
CA SER A 54 -2.56 -0.83 2.43
C SER A 54 -3.02 -2.22 2.87
N LEU A 55 -3.81 -2.32 3.96
CA LEU A 55 -4.41 -3.59 4.40
C LEU A 55 -5.43 -4.12 3.39
N VAL A 56 -6.13 -3.23 2.70
CA VAL A 56 -7.05 -3.62 1.62
C VAL A 56 -6.27 -4.27 0.48
N ILE A 57 -5.13 -3.70 0.11
CA ILE A 57 -4.24 -4.28 -0.92
C ILE A 57 -3.68 -5.64 -0.48
N LEU A 58 -3.29 -5.76 0.81
CA LEU A 58 -2.85 -7.03 1.37
C LEU A 58 -3.93 -8.11 1.26
N LEU A 59 -5.17 -7.79 1.61
CA LEU A 59 -6.32 -8.69 1.54
C LEU A 59 -6.57 -9.15 0.09
N LEU A 60 -6.61 -8.21 -0.85
CA LEU A 60 -6.78 -8.50 -2.28
C LEU A 60 -5.71 -9.46 -2.79
N ARG A 61 -4.47 -9.23 -2.38
CA ARG A 61 -3.35 -10.07 -2.77
C ARG A 61 -3.48 -11.51 -2.26
N GLU A 62 -3.90 -11.69 -1.01
CA GLU A 62 -4.06 -13.04 -0.44
C GLU A 62 -5.25 -13.80 -1.06
N VAL A 63 -6.30 -13.10 -1.50
CA VAL A 63 -7.51 -13.75 -2.06
C VAL A 63 -7.41 -13.97 -3.56
N TYR A 64 -7.00 -12.97 -4.31
CA TYR A 64 -7.03 -12.98 -5.79
C TYR A 64 -5.64 -13.04 -6.43
N GLY A 65 -4.59 -12.77 -5.67
CA GLY A 65 -3.22 -12.84 -6.15
C GLY A 65 -2.61 -11.47 -6.44
N THR A 66 -1.37 -11.51 -6.97
CA THR A 66 -0.53 -10.32 -7.11
C THR A 66 -1.02 -9.36 -8.19
N ARG A 67 -1.61 -9.87 -9.29
CA ARG A 67 -2.05 -9.04 -10.42
C ARG A 67 -3.20 -8.13 -10.03
N GLU A 68 -4.24 -8.68 -9.41
CA GLU A 68 -5.40 -7.92 -8.93
C GLU A 68 -5.02 -6.92 -7.84
N ALA A 69 -4.11 -7.31 -6.95
CA ALA A 69 -3.59 -6.41 -5.92
C ALA A 69 -2.81 -5.24 -6.52
N LEU A 70 -2.01 -5.48 -7.57
CA LEU A 70 -1.26 -4.43 -8.27
C LEU A 70 -2.21 -3.46 -8.99
N LEU A 71 -3.22 -3.98 -9.69
CA LEU A 71 -4.23 -3.14 -10.33
C LEU A 71 -4.99 -2.29 -9.31
N ALA A 72 -5.42 -2.89 -8.21
CA ALA A 72 -6.09 -2.19 -7.12
C ALA A 72 -5.19 -1.11 -6.50
N TYR A 73 -3.90 -1.41 -6.30
CA TYR A 73 -2.92 -0.43 -5.82
C TYR A 73 -2.84 0.77 -6.78
N VAL A 74 -2.66 0.53 -8.08
CA VAL A 74 -2.56 1.60 -9.07
C VAL A 74 -3.83 2.45 -9.09
N VAL A 75 -5.01 1.82 -9.12
CA VAL A 75 -6.29 2.53 -9.12
C VAL A 75 -6.46 3.36 -7.84
N THR A 76 -6.19 2.77 -6.67
CA THR A 76 -6.31 3.48 -5.38
C THR A 76 -5.31 4.63 -5.28
N ALA A 77 -4.07 4.45 -5.75
CA ALA A 77 -3.05 5.48 -5.73
C ALA A 77 -3.38 6.64 -6.67
N VAL A 78 -3.79 6.35 -7.92
CA VAL A 78 -4.17 7.37 -8.90
C VAL A 78 -5.39 8.15 -8.42
N LEU A 79 -6.45 7.46 -7.96
CA LEU A 79 -7.64 8.13 -7.43
C LEU A 79 -7.33 8.91 -6.15
N GLY A 80 -6.49 8.36 -5.26
CA GLY A 80 -6.07 9.04 -4.05
C GLY A 80 -5.39 10.37 -4.33
N ILE A 81 -4.45 10.40 -5.27
CA ILE A 81 -3.75 11.65 -5.65
C ILE A 81 -4.67 12.60 -6.43
N LEU A 82 -5.49 12.07 -7.34
CA LEU A 82 -6.37 12.91 -8.18
C LEU A 82 -7.47 13.59 -7.35
N LEU A 83 -8.06 12.87 -6.40
CA LEU A 83 -9.13 13.39 -5.55
C LEU A 83 -8.61 14.20 -4.35
N LEU A 84 -7.41 13.87 -3.87
CA LEU A 84 -6.84 14.41 -2.63
C LEU A 84 -5.39 14.88 -2.85
N PRO A 85 -5.13 15.83 -3.76
CA PRO A 85 -3.77 16.23 -4.16
C PRO A 85 -2.96 16.84 -3.01
N HIS A 86 -3.64 17.47 -2.05
CA HIS A 86 -3.01 18.12 -0.90
C HIS A 86 -2.81 17.20 0.32
N SER A 87 -3.34 15.97 0.28
CA SER A 87 -3.22 15.03 1.40
C SER A 87 -1.91 14.26 1.33
N ALA A 88 -1.18 14.24 2.44
CA ALA A 88 0.01 13.41 2.58
C ALA A 88 -0.30 11.90 2.53
N ALA A 89 -1.51 11.49 2.95
CA ALA A 89 -1.95 10.09 2.91
C ALA A 89 -1.84 9.47 1.52
N GLY A 90 -2.29 10.18 0.47
CA GLY A 90 -2.22 9.71 -0.92
C GLY A 90 -0.78 9.48 -1.38
N TRP A 91 0.12 10.41 -1.08
CA TRP A 91 1.53 10.33 -1.44
C TRP A 91 2.26 9.24 -0.66
N VAL A 92 2.01 9.11 0.66
CA VAL A 92 2.57 8.03 1.50
C VAL A 92 2.08 6.67 1.02
N PHE A 93 0.80 6.57 0.63
CA PHE A 93 0.26 5.34 0.07
C PHE A 93 0.93 4.97 -1.25
N LEU A 94 1.05 5.91 -2.19
CA LEU A 94 1.73 5.69 -3.46
C LEU A 94 3.18 5.27 -3.24
N ALA A 95 3.92 6.01 -2.42
CA ALA A 95 5.36 5.88 -2.33
C ALA A 95 5.83 4.69 -1.47
N LEU A 96 5.04 4.25 -0.48
CA LEU A 96 5.48 3.23 0.46
C LEU A 96 4.41 2.17 0.77
N THR A 97 3.28 2.59 1.35
CA THR A 97 2.38 1.64 2.02
C THR A 97 1.59 0.79 1.03
N GLY A 98 1.29 1.31 -0.15
CA GLY A 98 0.42 0.64 -1.13
C GLY A 98 1.06 -0.57 -1.80
N TYR A 99 2.31 -0.47 -2.26
CA TYR A 99 2.98 -1.58 -2.95
C TYR A 99 3.74 -2.51 -2.00
N TYR A 100 4.09 -2.07 -0.80
CA TYR A 100 4.87 -2.86 0.13
C TYR A 100 4.22 -4.22 0.49
N PRO A 101 2.90 -4.34 0.73
CA PRO A 101 2.25 -5.62 0.93
C PRO A 101 2.43 -6.59 -0.23
N ILE A 102 2.56 -6.07 -1.46
CA ILE A 102 2.79 -6.87 -2.66
C ILE A 102 4.25 -7.34 -2.72
N LEU A 103 5.19 -6.49 -2.35
CA LEU A 103 6.62 -6.77 -2.38
C LEU A 103 7.08 -7.69 -1.23
N ARG A 104 6.45 -7.58 -0.08
CA ARG A 104 6.84 -8.26 1.16
C ARG A 104 7.15 -9.76 1.03
N PRO A 105 6.33 -10.61 0.39
CA PRO A 105 6.66 -12.03 0.32
C PRO A 105 7.78 -12.35 -0.68
N LEU A 106 8.07 -11.45 -1.61
CA LEU A 106 9.27 -11.56 -2.41
C LEU A 106 10.51 -11.33 -1.52
N LEU A 107 10.44 -10.31 -0.64
CA LEU A 107 11.50 -10.03 0.33
C LEU A 107 11.70 -11.17 1.34
N LEU A 108 10.63 -11.87 1.72
CA LEU A 108 10.73 -13.03 2.64
C LEU A 108 11.42 -14.26 2.02
N ARG A 109 11.54 -14.32 0.69
CA ARG A 109 12.29 -15.37 -0.03
C ARG A 109 13.78 -15.09 -0.08
N LEU A 110 14.20 -13.86 0.16
CA LEU A 110 15.60 -13.46 0.18
C LEU A 110 16.26 -13.84 1.52
N PRO A 111 17.58 -14.11 1.52
CA PRO A 111 18.31 -14.29 2.77
C PRO A 111 18.16 -13.05 3.64
N ARG A 112 18.12 -13.25 4.97
CA ARG A 112 17.77 -12.22 5.96
C ARG A 112 18.54 -10.90 5.78
N LEU A 113 19.83 -10.98 5.50
CA LEU A 113 20.67 -9.79 5.28
C LEU A 113 20.23 -8.98 4.07
N PHE A 114 19.96 -9.64 2.94
CA PHE A 114 19.46 -8.96 1.73
C PHE A 114 18.05 -8.37 1.94
N ALA A 115 17.18 -9.08 2.64
CA ALA A 115 15.83 -8.58 2.95
C ALA A 115 15.90 -7.31 3.81
N VAL A 116 16.78 -7.25 4.80
CA VAL A 116 17.00 -6.05 5.63
C VAL A 116 17.60 -4.93 4.79
N ALA A 117 18.64 -5.21 3.99
CA ALA A 117 19.27 -4.21 3.14
C ALA A 117 18.26 -3.58 2.15
N VAL A 118 17.45 -4.40 1.48
CA VAL A 118 16.40 -3.88 0.56
C VAL A 118 15.39 -3.01 1.29
N ARG A 119 14.96 -3.38 2.50
CA ARG A 119 14.05 -2.56 3.32
C ARG A 119 14.67 -1.23 3.69
N LEU A 120 15.93 -1.22 4.12
CA LEU A 120 16.66 0.00 4.45
C LEU A 120 16.78 0.92 3.24
N VAL A 121 17.18 0.38 2.09
CA VAL A 121 17.27 1.13 0.83
C VAL A 121 15.92 1.70 0.42
N LEU A 122 14.85 0.94 0.59
CA LEU A 122 13.50 1.34 0.22
C LEU A 122 13.00 2.51 1.08
N VAL A 123 13.25 2.49 2.39
CA VAL A 123 12.92 3.61 3.30
C VAL A 123 13.81 4.82 3.00
N ALA A 124 15.12 4.62 2.77
CA ALA A 124 16.03 5.69 2.39
C ALA A 124 15.60 6.37 1.07
N PHE A 125 15.25 5.57 0.06
CA PHE A 125 14.74 6.07 -1.22
C PHE A 125 13.45 6.88 -1.04
N LEU A 126 12.53 6.41 -0.21
CA LEU A 126 11.30 7.11 0.11
C LEU A 126 11.60 8.47 0.76
N LEU A 127 12.43 8.49 1.79
CA LEU A 127 12.82 9.74 2.47
C LEU A 127 13.49 10.71 1.49
N LEU A 128 14.32 10.20 0.58
CA LEU A 128 14.96 11.01 -0.46
C LEU A 128 13.92 11.64 -1.40
N VAL A 129 12.94 10.85 -1.88
CA VAL A 129 11.87 11.35 -2.77
C VAL A 129 11.02 12.40 -2.09
N PHE A 130 10.63 12.16 -0.82
CA PHE A 130 9.86 13.14 -0.07
C PHE A 130 10.67 14.41 0.23
N ALA A 131 11.95 14.29 0.57
CA ALA A 131 12.81 15.44 0.77
C ALA A 131 13.00 16.25 -0.52
N ALA A 132 13.17 15.56 -1.66
CA ALA A 132 13.26 16.21 -2.96
C ALA A 132 11.93 16.93 -3.31
N ALA A 133 10.79 16.33 -3.05
CA ALA A 133 9.49 16.94 -3.27
C ALA A 133 9.30 18.20 -2.39
N VAL A 134 9.65 18.16 -1.11
CA VAL A 134 9.62 19.30 -0.20
C VAL A 134 10.58 20.39 -0.69
N TYR A 135 11.80 20.02 -1.09
CA TYR A 135 12.80 20.95 -1.59
C TYR A 135 12.32 21.74 -2.82
N VAL A 136 11.71 21.03 -3.78
CA VAL A 136 11.27 21.65 -5.02
C VAL A 136 9.93 22.38 -4.85
N LEU A 137 8.94 21.75 -4.19
CA LEU A 137 7.56 22.25 -4.17
C LEU A 137 7.31 23.28 -3.06
N LEU A 138 7.94 23.14 -1.90
CA LEU A 138 7.72 24.04 -0.76
C LEU A 138 8.82 25.11 -0.64
N LEU A 139 10.07 24.73 -0.91
CA LEU A 139 11.20 25.67 -0.78
C LEU A 139 11.61 26.31 -2.13
N GLY A 140 10.87 26.00 -3.22
CA GLY A 140 11.16 26.57 -4.56
C GLY A 140 12.55 26.26 -5.10
N GLY A 141 13.24 25.25 -4.55
CA GLY A 141 14.64 24.93 -4.87
C GLY A 141 15.67 25.82 -4.14
N GLU A 142 15.21 26.75 -3.30
CA GLU A 142 16.07 27.60 -2.49
C GLU A 142 16.34 26.97 -1.13
N GLY A 143 17.56 27.13 -0.61
CA GLY A 143 17.97 26.60 0.68
C GLY A 143 18.77 25.30 0.60
N SER A 144 18.93 24.63 1.75
CA SER A 144 19.67 23.38 1.87
C SER A 144 18.77 22.17 1.72
N PHE A 145 19.21 21.14 0.96
CA PHE A 145 18.52 19.86 0.88
C PHE A 145 18.39 19.17 2.27
N LEU A 146 19.38 19.36 3.15
CA LEU A 146 19.30 18.91 4.54
C LEU A 146 18.22 19.65 5.32
N GLY A 147 17.98 20.93 5.00
CA GLY A 147 16.86 21.71 5.53
C GLY A 147 15.49 21.14 5.11
N ALA A 148 15.35 20.66 3.87
CA ALA A 148 14.13 20.01 3.40
C ALA A 148 13.84 18.70 4.16
N ILE A 149 14.87 17.91 4.46
CA ILE A 149 14.73 16.71 5.31
C ILE A 149 14.31 17.15 6.75
N GLY A 150 14.92 18.18 7.29
CA GLY A 150 14.53 18.72 8.60
C GLY A 150 13.07 19.17 8.64
N TYR A 151 12.62 19.85 7.59
CA TYR A 151 11.23 20.29 7.45
C TYR A 151 10.24 19.12 7.45
N LEU A 152 10.56 18.01 6.79
CA LEU A 152 9.76 16.76 6.81
C LEU A 152 9.49 16.24 8.23
N PHE A 153 10.45 16.43 9.13
CA PHE A 153 10.35 16.00 10.53
C PHE A 153 9.92 17.12 11.48
N GLY A 154 9.52 18.29 10.96
CA GLY A 154 9.11 19.43 11.77
C GLY A 154 10.25 20.16 12.49
N PHE A 155 11.49 19.95 12.06
CA PHE A 155 12.65 20.63 12.61
C PHE A 155 13.02 21.84 11.74
N THR A 156 12.97 23.04 12.32
CA THR A 156 13.32 24.30 11.64
C THR A 156 14.83 24.52 11.57
N THR A 157 15.62 23.79 12.32
CA THR A 157 17.08 23.90 12.37
C THR A 157 17.72 22.63 11.81
N GLY A 158 18.63 22.77 10.85
CA GLY A 158 19.38 21.68 10.24
C GLY A 158 20.40 21.01 11.19
N HIS A 159 20.06 20.85 12.45
CA HIS A 159 20.90 20.18 13.44
C HIS A 159 21.07 18.71 13.05
N PRO A 160 22.28 18.19 12.87
CA PRO A 160 22.53 16.82 12.42
C PRO A 160 21.93 15.77 13.36
N LEU A 161 21.83 16.06 14.63
CA LEU A 161 21.26 15.17 15.65
C LEU A 161 19.74 15.06 15.49
N ALA A 162 19.05 16.15 15.16
CA ALA A 162 17.62 16.14 14.90
C ALA A 162 17.29 15.33 13.62
N LEU A 163 18.09 15.49 12.57
CA LEU A 163 17.98 14.69 11.34
C LEU A 163 18.18 13.19 11.62
N LEU A 164 19.21 12.85 12.40
CA LEU A 164 19.47 11.46 12.78
C LEU A 164 18.29 10.85 13.55
N LEU A 165 17.73 11.59 14.50
CA LEU A 165 16.55 11.17 15.26
C LEU A 165 15.32 11.01 14.36
N GLY A 166 15.05 11.94 13.45
CA GLY A 166 13.93 11.87 12.53
C GLY A 166 14.02 10.65 11.60
N VAL A 167 15.18 10.43 11.01
CA VAL A 167 15.45 9.24 10.19
C VAL A 167 15.29 7.96 11.02
N GLY A 168 15.81 7.93 12.26
CA GLY A 168 15.66 6.79 13.17
C GLY A 168 14.19 6.48 13.48
N VAL A 169 13.37 7.51 13.72
CA VAL A 169 11.93 7.37 13.94
C VAL A 169 11.23 6.83 12.70
N ALA A 170 11.57 7.30 11.48
CA ALA A 170 11.00 6.80 10.24
C ALA A 170 11.29 5.31 10.04
N TYR A 171 12.53 4.86 10.29
CA TYR A 171 12.89 3.44 10.26
C TYR A 171 12.15 2.63 11.32
N LEU A 172 11.99 3.15 12.53
CA LEU A 172 11.24 2.49 13.60
C LEU A 172 9.76 2.31 13.22
N CYS A 173 9.13 3.36 12.70
CA CYS A 173 7.75 3.31 12.21
C CYS A 173 7.58 2.28 11.08
N PHE A 174 8.51 2.24 10.12
CA PHE A 174 8.49 1.26 9.06
C PHE A 174 8.67 -0.17 9.59
N PHE A 175 9.55 -0.38 10.55
CA PHE A 175 9.76 -1.69 11.17
C PHE A 175 8.50 -2.17 11.92
N ILE A 176 7.85 -1.29 12.67
CA ILE A 176 6.57 -1.57 13.34
C ILE A 176 5.49 -1.92 12.31
N TYR A 177 5.43 -1.19 11.20
CA TYR A 177 4.51 -1.47 10.11
C TYR A 177 4.74 -2.87 9.49
N ASP A 178 5.99 -3.25 9.21
CA ASP A 178 6.31 -4.59 8.68
C ASP A 178 5.93 -5.70 9.65
N LEU A 179 6.17 -5.52 10.96
CA LEU A 179 5.74 -6.46 12.00
C LEU A 179 4.20 -6.56 12.05
N MET A 180 3.50 -5.44 11.98
CA MET A 180 2.04 -5.39 11.99
C MET A 180 1.46 -6.14 10.78
N LEU A 181 1.97 -5.90 9.58
CA LEU A 181 1.58 -6.65 8.38
C LEU A 181 1.80 -8.16 8.54
N GLY A 182 2.91 -8.56 9.18
CA GLY A 182 3.21 -9.96 9.45
C GLY A 182 2.19 -10.62 10.38
N ARG A 183 1.87 -9.95 11.46
CA ARG A 183 0.90 -10.44 12.45
C ARG A 183 -0.53 -10.47 11.88
N LEU A 184 -0.91 -9.45 11.13
CA LEU A 184 -2.22 -9.40 10.46
C LEU A 184 -2.36 -10.51 9.42
N LEU A 185 -1.33 -10.78 8.63
CA LEU A 185 -1.32 -11.87 7.67
C LEU A 185 -1.47 -13.24 8.37
N LEU A 186 -0.79 -13.42 9.50
CA LEU A 186 -0.90 -14.63 10.30
C LEU A 186 -2.32 -14.81 10.86
N LEU A 187 -2.90 -13.75 11.46
CA LEU A 187 -4.27 -13.72 11.95
C LEU A 187 -5.29 -14.02 10.84
N TYR A 188 -5.11 -13.41 9.67
CA TYR A 188 -5.95 -13.68 8.50
C TYR A 188 -5.90 -15.16 8.12
N ARG A 189 -4.70 -15.74 7.98
CA ARG A 189 -4.52 -17.15 7.59
C ARG A 189 -5.08 -18.13 8.61
N LEU A 190 -4.93 -17.85 9.91
CA LEU A 190 -5.38 -18.76 10.98
C LEU A 190 -6.89 -18.67 11.23
N ARG A 191 -7.45 -17.47 11.26
CA ARG A 191 -8.81 -17.25 11.77
C ARG A 191 -9.83 -16.88 10.70
N TRP A 192 -9.44 -16.08 9.68
CA TRP A 192 -10.38 -15.45 8.77
C TRP A 192 -10.36 -16.03 7.37
N ARG A 193 -9.33 -16.74 6.99
CA ARG A 193 -9.18 -17.29 5.63
C ARG A 193 -10.41 -18.07 5.19
N ARG A 194 -10.89 -19.03 5.98
CA ARG A 194 -12.07 -19.85 5.65
C ARG A 194 -13.36 -19.03 5.51
N ARG A 195 -13.50 -17.95 6.29
CA ARG A 195 -14.69 -17.09 6.27
C ARG A 195 -14.67 -16.14 5.07
N VAL A 196 -13.56 -15.48 4.82
CA VAL A 196 -13.35 -14.54 3.71
C VAL A 196 -13.39 -15.27 2.37
N GLU A 197 -12.75 -16.43 2.25
CA GLU A 197 -12.81 -17.23 1.02
C GLU A 197 -14.22 -17.67 0.68
N ARG A 198 -15.07 -18.00 1.65
CA ARG A 198 -16.49 -18.31 1.43
C ARG A 198 -17.28 -17.12 0.87
N TRP A 199 -16.93 -15.90 1.25
CA TRP A 199 -17.60 -14.69 0.78
C TRP A 199 -17.07 -14.21 -0.58
N MET A 200 -15.79 -14.37 -0.84
CA MET A 200 -15.14 -13.83 -2.04
C MET A 200 -14.94 -14.85 -3.16
N ARG A 201 -14.83 -16.13 -2.83
CA ARG A 201 -14.78 -17.21 -3.83
C ARG A 201 -16.16 -17.84 -3.97
N PRO A 202 -16.60 -18.06 -5.24
CA PRO A 202 -17.85 -18.79 -5.53
C PRO A 202 -17.76 -20.25 -5.11
#